data_f7d20b63579ab90b2016b8f927ad8ed3
#
_entry.id   f7d20b63579ab90b2016b8f927ad8ed3
#
_cell.length_a   1.000
_cell.length_b   1.000
_cell.length_c   1.000
_cell.angle_alpha   90.00
_cell.angle_beta   90.00
_cell.angle_gamma   90.00
#
_symmetry.space_group_name_H-M   'P 1'
#
loop_
_entity.id
_entity.type
_entity.pdbx_description
1 polymer ?
#
loop_
_entity_poly.entity_id
_entity_poly.type
_entity_poly.pdbx_seq_one_letter_code
_entity_poly.pdbx_strand_id
1 'polypeptide(L)'
;YDFKSYHKGYNTLNSKQALEFSRERYSFQEGDRQRGRNQQHVIEAIIAKLSRTENAVKLPQIVDTIRNSIETDLSEQSIKAIIRKQLDDIHPWKVESTNVDGAGAMEPTYSYSGTPLYVMIPSNESVDTAKAKISAYLQQ
;
A
#
# COMPACT_ATOMS: atom_id res chain seq x y z
N TYR A 1 4.71 1.93 25.21
CA TYR A 1 4.55 2.46 23.85
C TYR A 1 4.17 3.93 24.00
N ASP A 2 5.05 4.80 23.53
CA ASP A 2 4.82 6.25 23.56
C ASP A 2 3.94 6.59 22.35
N PHE A 3 2.63 6.62 22.55
CA PHE A 3 1.68 6.99 21.49
C PHE A 3 1.87 8.46 21.16
N LYS A 4 2.62 8.72 20.10
CA LYS A 4 2.62 10.05 19.51
C LYS A 4 1.22 10.33 18.96
N SER A 5 0.56 11.35 19.47
CA SER A 5 -0.73 11.79 18.95
C SER A 5 -0.52 12.36 17.54
N TYR A 6 -1.17 11.76 16.55
CA TYR A 6 -1.25 12.31 15.21
C TYR A 6 -2.46 13.24 15.11
N HIS A 7 -2.32 14.31 14.35
CA HIS A 7 -3.44 15.21 14.07
C HIS A 7 -4.30 14.64 12.92
N LYS A 8 -5.59 14.97 12.94
CA LYS A 8 -6.45 14.67 11.79
C LYS A 8 -5.92 15.42 10.55
N GLY A 9 -5.72 14.70 9.45
CA GLY A 9 -5.19 15.25 8.20
C GLY A 9 -3.71 14.90 7.98
N TYR A 10 -2.97 15.80 7.32
CA TYR A 10 -1.58 15.54 6.95
C TYR A 10 -0.64 15.64 8.14
N ASN A 11 0.25 14.65 8.26
CA ASN A 11 1.31 14.62 9.25
C ASN A 11 2.65 14.37 8.56
N THR A 12 3.70 15.05 9.01
CA THR A 12 5.07 14.76 8.55
C THR A 12 5.68 13.71 9.46
N LEU A 13 5.97 12.54 8.89
CA LEU A 13 6.54 11.40 9.62
C LEU A 13 7.98 11.16 9.18
N ASN A 14 8.85 10.85 10.14
CA ASN A 14 10.14 10.24 9.82
C ASN A 14 9.96 8.73 9.54
N SER A 15 11.02 8.04 9.09
CA SER A 15 10.95 6.62 8.73
C SER A 15 10.48 5.70 9.86
N LYS A 16 10.91 5.95 11.09
CA LYS A 16 10.49 5.19 12.26
C LYS A 16 9.00 5.39 12.55
N GLN A 17 8.54 6.65 12.52
CA GLN A 17 7.13 6.99 12.74
C GLN A 17 6.23 6.43 11.64
N ALA A 18 6.65 6.48 10.38
CA ALA A 18 5.90 5.88 9.26
C ALA A 18 5.77 4.37 9.43
N LEU A 19 6.85 3.68 9.86
CA LEU A 19 6.82 2.26 10.14
C LEU A 19 5.90 1.91 11.32
N GLU A 20 5.99 2.67 12.43
CA GLU A 20 5.10 2.51 13.58
C GLU A 20 3.64 2.72 13.19
N PHE A 21 3.32 3.79 12.46
CA PHE A 21 1.97 4.07 11.96
C PHE A 21 1.44 2.95 11.04
N SER A 22 2.27 2.42 10.13
CA SER A 22 1.88 1.33 9.23
C SER A 22 1.65 0.00 9.93
N ARG A 23 2.18 -0.19 11.13
CA ARG A 23 2.05 -1.41 11.95
C ARG A 23 0.97 -1.31 13.03
N GLU A 24 0.46 -0.09 13.28
CA GLU A 24 -0.51 0.13 14.35
C GLU A 24 -1.83 -0.62 14.07
N ARG A 25 -2.26 -1.36 15.06
CA ARG A 25 -3.44 -2.22 14.98
C ARG A 25 -4.36 -2.08 16.19
N TYR A 26 -3.76 -1.86 17.35
CA TYR A 26 -4.47 -2.00 18.63
C TYR A 26 -5.20 -0.73 19.09
N SER A 27 -4.83 0.42 18.57
CA SER A 27 -5.47 1.70 18.91
C SER A 27 -6.80 1.94 18.21
N PHE A 28 -7.23 1.05 17.32
CA PHE A 28 -8.42 1.23 16.48
C PHE A 28 -9.40 0.08 16.68
N GLN A 29 -10.69 0.39 16.69
CA GLN A 29 -11.75 -0.64 16.79
C GLN A 29 -11.71 -1.62 15.60
N GLU A 30 -11.38 -1.14 14.41
CA GLU A 30 -11.30 -1.97 13.21
C GLU A 30 -9.95 -2.69 13.04
N GLY A 31 -9.05 -2.57 14.02
CA GLY A 31 -7.83 -3.35 14.14
C GLY A 31 -7.05 -3.53 12.84
N ASP A 32 -7.16 -4.71 12.26
CA ASP A 32 -6.42 -5.10 11.06
C ASP A 32 -6.81 -4.32 9.80
N ARG A 33 -8.08 -3.96 9.64
CA ARG A 33 -8.56 -3.15 8.51
C ARG A 33 -7.96 -1.75 8.55
N GLN A 34 -7.88 -1.15 9.73
CA GLN A 34 -7.24 0.16 9.87
C GLN A 34 -5.75 0.09 9.60
N ARG A 35 -5.06 -0.98 10.01
CA ARG A 35 -3.66 -1.21 9.65
C ARG A 35 -3.48 -1.26 8.13
N GLY A 36 -4.35 -1.96 7.40
CA GLY A 36 -4.32 -1.99 5.94
C GLY A 36 -4.45 -0.58 5.33
N ARG A 37 -5.39 0.23 5.81
CA ARG A 37 -5.54 1.63 5.37
C ARG A 37 -4.31 2.49 5.71
N ASN A 38 -3.74 2.31 6.89
CA ASN A 38 -2.52 3.02 7.30
C ASN A 38 -1.33 2.69 6.36
N GLN A 39 -1.18 1.42 5.98
CA GLN A 39 -0.17 0.98 5.02
C GLN A 39 -0.38 1.62 3.65
N GLN A 40 -1.62 1.65 3.16
CA GLN A 40 -1.95 2.33 1.89
C GLN A 40 -1.61 3.82 1.95
N HIS A 41 -1.98 4.53 3.00
CA HIS A 41 -1.64 5.95 3.16
C HIS A 41 -0.13 6.21 3.18
N VAL A 42 0.66 5.33 3.81
CA VAL A 42 2.12 5.45 3.79
C VAL A 42 2.66 5.24 2.37
N ILE A 43 2.17 4.23 1.64
CA ILE A 43 2.58 3.98 0.25
C ILE A 43 2.19 5.16 -0.65
N GLU A 44 0.97 5.65 -0.56
CA GLU A 44 0.49 6.83 -1.31
C GLU A 44 1.38 8.06 -1.05
N ALA A 45 1.71 8.32 0.22
CA ALA A 45 2.58 9.43 0.59
C ALA A 45 4.01 9.28 0.05
N ILE A 46 4.57 8.06 0.05
CA ILE A 46 5.87 7.76 -0.55
C ILE A 46 5.84 8.03 -2.05
N ILE A 47 4.84 7.50 -2.76
CA ILE A 47 4.70 7.67 -4.20
C ILE A 47 4.53 9.16 -4.55
N ALA A 48 3.65 9.88 -3.84
CA ALA A 48 3.45 11.31 -4.03
C ALA A 48 4.74 12.12 -3.77
N LYS A 49 5.59 11.70 -2.84
CA LYS A 49 6.87 12.33 -2.57
C LYS A 49 7.90 12.02 -3.66
N LEU A 50 7.94 10.79 -4.17
CA LEU A 50 8.87 10.35 -5.20
C LEU A 50 8.56 10.98 -6.57
N SER A 51 7.28 11.21 -6.88
CA SER A 51 6.85 11.80 -8.14
C SER A 51 7.05 13.31 -8.24
N ARG A 52 7.51 13.99 -7.17
CA ARG A 52 7.88 15.41 -7.22
C ARG A 52 9.18 15.61 -7.99
N THR A 53 9.27 16.72 -8.72
CA THR A 53 10.42 17.06 -9.57
C THR A 53 11.76 16.95 -8.84
N GLU A 54 11.84 17.48 -7.62
CA GLU A 54 13.07 17.44 -6.81
C GLU A 54 13.52 16.04 -6.38
N ASN A 55 12.61 15.06 -6.38
CA ASN A 55 12.88 13.68 -5.97
C ASN A 55 12.92 12.69 -7.14
N ALA A 56 12.25 13.00 -8.25
CA ALA A 56 12.19 12.12 -9.42
C ALA A 56 13.59 11.80 -9.95
N VAL A 57 14.51 12.77 -9.98
CA VAL A 57 15.90 12.59 -10.40
C VAL A 57 16.69 11.61 -9.52
N LYS A 58 16.22 11.32 -8.30
CA LYS A 58 16.83 10.38 -7.37
C LYS A 58 16.24 8.96 -7.47
N LEU A 59 15.20 8.76 -8.28
CA LEU A 59 14.53 7.46 -8.42
C LEU A 59 15.49 6.30 -8.73
N PRO A 60 16.48 6.43 -9.64
CA PRO A 60 17.43 5.35 -9.90
C PRO A 60 18.17 4.91 -8.63
N GLN A 61 18.68 5.87 -7.84
CA GLN A 61 19.40 5.58 -6.59
C GLN A 61 18.50 4.91 -5.54
N ILE A 62 17.23 5.37 -5.44
CA ILE A 62 16.26 4.81 -4.50
C ILE A 62 15.96 3.37 -4.88
N VAL A 63 15.70 3.08 -6.14
CA VAL A 63 15.44 1.72 -6.64
C VAL A 63 16.64 0.80 -6.38
N ASP A 64 17.85 1.24 -6.65
CA ASP A 64 19.06 0.46 -6.34
C ASP A 64 19.20 0.16 -4.84
N THR A 65 18.85 1.12 -3.98
CA THR A 65 18.94 0.95 -2.52
C THR A 65 17.95 -0.08 -2.00
N ILE A 66 16.73 -0.13 -2.55
CA ILE A 66 15.66 -1.03 -2.09
C ILE A 66 15.61 -2.35 -2.86
N ARG A 67 16.39 -2.52 -3.92
CA ARG A 67 16.38 -3.68 -4.83
C ARG A 67 16.43 -5.02 -4.10
N ASN A 68 17.26 -5.14 -3.08
CA ASN A 68 17.42 -6.37 -2.31
C ASN A 68 16.36 -6.57 -1.22
N SER A 69 15.46 -5.60 -1.05
CA SER A 69 14.41 -5.61 -0.02
C SER A 69 13.02 -5.81 -0.61
N ILE A 70 12.90 -5.90 -1.94
CA ILE A 70 11.62 -6.05 -2.65
C ILE A 70 11.72 -7.27 -3.57
N GLU A 71 10.76 -8.18 -3.43
CA GLU A 71 10.51 -9.24 -4.40
C GLU A 71 9.42 -8.78 -5.36
N THR A 72 9.67 -8.89 -6.66
CA THR A 72 8.73 -8.49 -7.72
C THR A 72 8.95 -9.35 -8.97
N ASP A 73 7.89 -9.58 -9.72
CA ASP A 73 7.90 -10.20 -11.03
C ASP A 73 8.24 -9.23 -12.18
N LEU A 74 8.34 -7.92 -11.87
CA LEU A 74 8.76 -6.93 -12.85
C LEU A 74 10.23 -7.13 -13.22
N SER A 75 10.49 -7.21 -14.52
CA SER A 75 11.87 -7.27 -15.02
C SER A 75 12.62 -5.97 -14.72
N GLU A 76 13.94 -6.05 -14.60
CA GLU A 76 14.79 -4.87 -14.44
C GLU A 76 14.62 -3.86 -15.60
N GLN A 77 14.38 -4.39 -16.81
CA GLN A 77 14.09 -3.56 -17.99
C GLN A 77 12.79 -2.78 -17.84
N SER A 78 11.73 -3.42 -17.33
CA SER A 78 10.44 -2.78 -17.07
C SER A 78 10.57 -1.67 -16.03
N ILE A 79 11.29 -1.93 -14.94
CA ILE A 79 11.55 -0.94 -13.89
C ILE A 79 12.32 0.26 -14.47
N LYS A 80 13.39 0.01 -15.25
CA LYS A 80 14.15 1.08 -15.93
C LYS A 80 13.30 1.87 -16.91
N ALA A 81 12.39 1.22 -17.64
CA ALA A 81 11.47 1.89 -18.57
C ALA A 81 10.52 2.83 -17.84
N ILE A 82 9.93 2.39 -16.71
CA ILE A 82 9.06 3.23 -15.86
C ILE A 82 9.82 4.45 -15.34
N ILE A 83 11.05 4.25 -14.84
CA ILE A 83 11.90 5.35 -14.35
C ILE A 83 12.20 6.35 -15.47
N ARG A 84 12.60 5.89 -16.65
CA ARG A 84 12.88 6.75 -17.81
C ARG A 84 11.64 7.56 -18.18
N LYS A 85 10.49 6.91 -18.32
CA LYS A 85 9.23 7.60 -18.64
C LYS A 85 8.91 8.70 -17.62
N GLN A 86 9.15 8.45 -16.33
CA GLN A 86 8.93 9.46 -15.28
C GLN A 86 9.94 10.61 -15.35
N LEU A 87 11.19 10.35 -15.78
CA LEU A 87 12.21 11.38 -15.94
C LEU A 87 12.00 12.22 -17.18
N ASP A 88 11.46 11.63 -18.26
CA ASP A 88 11.15 12.32 -19.51
C ASP A 88 9.94 13.26 -19.38
N ASP A 89 8.97 12.88 -18.55
CA ASP A 89 7.77 13.67 -18.29
C ASP A 89 7.43 13.62 -16.78
N ILE A 90 8.04 14.54 -16.03
CA ILE A 90 7.87 14.60 -14.57
C ILE A 90 6.49 15.16 -14.23
N HIS A 91 5.58 14.29 -13.86
CA HIS A 91 4.25 14.63 -13.37
C HIS A 91 3.91 13.83 -12.11
N PRO A 92 3.00 14.35 -11.23
CA PRO A 92 2.54 13.60 -10.08
C PRO A 92 1.78 12.34 -10.49
N TRP A 93 2.13 11.20 -9.89
CA TRP A 93 1.38 9.98 -10.10
C TRP A 93 0.05 10.03 -9.33
N LYS A 94 -1.03 9.68 -10.02
CA LYS A 94 -2.33 9.45 -9.39
C LYS A 94 -2.36 8.04 -8.84
N VAL A 95 -2.50 7.92 -7.53
CA VAL A 95 -2.65 6.63 -6.85
C VAL A 95 -4.06 6.50 -6.34
N GLU A 96 -4.69 5.38 -6.63
CA GLU A 96 -6.00 5.04 -6.07
C GLU A 96 -5.90 3.70 -5.35
N SER A 97 -6.43 3.66 -4.13
CA SER A 97 -6.51 2.45 -3.33
C SER A 97 -7.88 1.80 -3.44
N THR A 98 -7.93 0.49 -3.36
CA THR A 98 -9.16 -0.26 -3.22
C THR A 98 -8.95 -1.42 -2.26
N ASN A 99 -9.98 -1.76 -1.50
CA ASN A 99 -9.99 -2.89 -0.59
C ASN A 99 -11.14 -3.82 -0.95
N VAL A 100 -10.93 -5.10 -0.76
CA VAL A 100 -12.02 -6.07 -0.71
C VAL A 100 -12.46 -6.18 0.74
N ASP A 101 -13.76 -6.06 0.99
CA ASP A 101 -14.38 -6.14 2.30
C ASP A 101 -15.42 -7.26 2.37
N GLY A 102 -15.82 -7.64 3.58
CA GLY A 102 -16.77 -8.74 3.81
C GLY A 102 -17.13 -8.93 5.26
N ALA A 103 -17.75 -10.06 5.56
CA ALA A 103 -18.18 -10.45 6.89
C ALA A 103 -17.10 -11.25 7.62
N GLY A 104 -16.94 -11.03 8.93
CA GLY A 104 -16.10 -11.86 9.77
C GLY A 104 -16.75 -13.22 10.05
N ALA A 105 -15.98 -14.30 10.02
CA ALA A 105 -16.40 -15.65 10.36
C ALA A 105 -15.28 -16.43 11.06
N MET A 106 -15.66 -17.54 11.71
CA MET A 106 -14.71 -18.53 12.23
C MET A 106 -14.72 -19.72 11.30
N GLU A 107 -13.63 -19.92 10.53
CA GLU A 107 -13.55 -20.95 9.49
C GLU A 107 -12.26 -21.77 9.59
N PRO A 108 -12.28 -23.05 9.20
CA PRO A 108 -11.07 -23.82 8.97
C PRO A 108 -10.24 -23.17 7.87
N THR A 109 -8.93 -23.07 8.08
CA THR A 109 -8.02 -22.49 7.08
C THR A 109 -7.07 -23.54 6.53
N TYR A 110 -6.67 -23.40 5.26
CA TYR A 110 -5.76 -24.31 4.59
C TYR A 110 -4.40 -24.44 5.30
N SER A 111 -3.87 -23.32 5.78
CA SER A 111 -2.53 -23.28 6.39
C SER A 111 -2.49 -23.66 7.87
N TYR A 112 -3.63 -23.89 8.49
CA TYR A 112 -3.74 -24.24 9.91
C TYR A 112 -4.82 -25.27 10.15
N SER A 113 -4.43 -26.49 10.49
CA SER A 113 -5.34 -27.64 10.70
C SER A 113 -5.92 -27.75 12.10
N GLY A 114 -5.69 -26.76 12.96
CA GLY A 114 -6.20 -26.71 14.33
C GLY A 114 -7.65 -26.22 14.43
N THR A 115 -7.93 -25.41 15.44
CA THR A 115 -9.26 -24.80 15.61
C THR A 115 -9.53 -23.75 14.52
N PRO A 116 -10.82 -23.52 14.18
CA PRO A 116 -11.18 -22.45 13.24
C PRO A 116 -10.57 -21.11 13.63
N LEU A 117 -10.06 -20.39 12.65
CA LEU A 117 -9.50 -19.05 12.83
C LEU A 117 -10.51 -17.98 12.39
N TYR A 118 -10.37 -16.79 12.97
CA TYR A 118 -11.14 -15.64 12.49
C TYR A 118 -10.63 -15.24 11.11
N VAL A 119 -11.55 -15.24 10.15
CA VAL A 119 -11.30 -14.86 8.75
C VAL A 119 -12.34 -13.85 8.29
N MET A 120 -12.05 -13.13 7.23
CA MET A 120 -13.01 -12.30 6.53
C MET A 120 -13.44 -13.04 5.26
N ILE A 121 -14.74 -13.28 5.12
CA ILE A 121 -15.34 -13.82 3.90
C ILE A 121 -15.68 -12.64 2.99
N PRO A 122 -15.00 -12.48 1.83
CA PRO A 122 -15.23 -11.36 0.94
C PRO A 122 -16.67 -11.31 0.42
N SER A 123 -17.28 -10.13 0.38
CA SER A 123 -18.58 -9.96 -0.29
C SER A 123 -18.39 -9.88 -1.81
N ASN A 124 -19.30 -10.49 -2.57
CA ASN A 124 -19.27 -10.44 -4.03
C ASN A 124 -19.29 -9.01 -4.55
N GLU A 125 -20.08 -8.14 -3.95
CA GLU A 125 -20.17 -6.72 -4.32
C GLU A 125 -18.81 -6.02 -4.18
N SER A 126 -18.10 -6.26 -3.08
CA SER A 126 -16.77 -5.66 -2.85
C SER A 126 -15.73 -6.19 -3.83
N VAL A 127 -15.78 -7.49 -4.13
CA VAL A 127 -14.91 -8.11 -5.15
C VAL A 127 -15.17 -7.52 -6.52
N ASP A 128 -16.43 -7.38 -6.92
CA ASP A 128 -16.81 -6.87 -8.24
C ASP A 128 -16.46 -5.38 -8.37
N THR A 129 -16.61 -4.61 -7.31
CA THR A 129 -16.16 -3.21 -7.26
C THR A 129 -14.65 -3.10 -7.46
N ALA A 130 -13.86 -3.93 -6.79
CA ALA A 130 -12.41 -3.95 -6.93
C ALA A 130 -11.99 -4.37 -8.36
N LYS A 131 -12.63 -5.40 -8.94
CA LYS A 131 -12.41 -5.82 -10.32
C LYS A 131 -12.73 -4.72 -11.33
N ALA A 132 -13.87 -4.04 -11.17
CA ALA A 132 -14.27 -2.94 -12.04
C ALA A 132 -13.24 -1.80 -12.03
N LYS A 133 -12.75 -1.43 -10.84
CA LYS A 133 -11.69 -0.42 -10.68
C LYS A 133 -10.41 -0.83 -11.42
N ILE A 134 -9.92 -2.04 -11.21
CA ILE A 134 -8.71 -2.56 -11.88
C ILE A 134 -8.90 -2.57 -13.40
N SER A 135 -10.05 -3.06 -13.89
CA SER A 135 -10.33 -3.13 -15.32
C SER A 135 -10.37 -1.74 -15.97
N ALA A 136 -10.90 -0.73 -15.28
CA ALA A 136 -10.93 0.64 -15.78
C ALA A 136 -9.51 1.23 -15.97
N TYR A 137 -8.53 0.82 -15.17
CA TYR A 137 -7.13 1.23 -15.33
C TYR A 137 -6.42 0.48 -16.47
N LEU A 138 -6.76 -0.79 -16.70
CA LEU A 138 -6.13 -1.60 -17.74
C LEU A 138 -6.61 -1.25 -19.16
N GLN A 139 -7.69 -0.48 -19.29
CA GLN A 139 -8.27 -0.05 -20.58
C GLN A 139 -7.85 1.36 -21.01
N GLN A 140 -7.02 2.05 -20.22
CA GLN A 140 -6.45 3.37 -20.53
C GLN A 140 -5.10 3.23 -21.22
#